data_fdbcb7a4a1f80159fbbd25ae703709c6
#
_entry.id   fdbcb7a4a1f80159fbbd25ae703709c6
#
_cell.length_a   1.000
_cell.length_b   1.000
_cell.length_c   1.000
_cell.angle_alpha   90.00
_cell.angle_beta   90.00
_cell.angle_gamma   90.00
#
_symmetry.space_group_name_H-M   'P 1'
#
loop_
_entity.id
_entity.type
_entity.pdbx_description
1 polymer ?
#
loop_
_entity_poly.entity_id
_entity_poly.type
_entity_poly.pdbx_seq_one_letter_code
_entity_poly.pdbx_strand_id
1 'polypeptide(L)'
;MTAIIYTFVPYLWVTIVLSAIIMFLMAYVFKNRNILGGRYFLVTLVFAFIWIVAQALEMSAQELEVKLVWANIQYIPILCITCSYLLMSLRFTGNSLLKKKWLYPALFLFPVAVNIMLWIDEISYLFRQNISLDTSGSFSTISKDFGPFFPFLAAFNYIIVILTCIVLLKAIKDKISIYQNQLKLLLLAVAFPVIANFIYITHIIPMRVDPTPIVFSLSSVAIFYNIFHFKLFNVIPIARSMILDN
;
A
#
# COMPACT_ATOMS: atom_id res chain seq x y z
N MET A 1 -20.28 2.45 30.05
CA MET A 1 -19.78 2.84 28.72
C MET A 1 -18.72 3.91 28.96
N THR A 2 -17.44 3.56 28.98
CA THR A 2 -16.35 4.52 29.03
C THR A 2 -16.35 5.29 27.70
N ALA A 3 -16.37 6.61 27.77
CA ALA A 3 -16.31 7.44 26.57
C ALA A 3 -14.96 7.19 25.90
N ILE A 4 -14.97 6.77 24.64
CA ILE A 4 -13.75 6.61 23.83
C ILE A 4 -13.10 7.98 23.72
N ILE A 5 -11.95 8.14 24.35
CA ILE A 5 -11.22 9.42 24.36
C ILE A 5 -10.18 9.38 23.25
N TYR A 6 -10.34 10.25 22.26
CA TYR A 6 -9.33 10.56 21.27
C TYR A 6 -8.66 11.88 21.62
N THR A 7 -7.35 11.93 21.55
CA THR A 7 -6.61 13.17 21.79
C THR A 7 -5.84 13.58 20.52
N PHE A 8 -5.72 14.87 20.34
CA PHE A 8 -4.96 15.41 19.23
C PHE A 8 -3.44 15.25 19.51
N VAL A 9 -2.72 14.68 18.57
CA VAL A 9 -1.26 14.55 18.58
C VAL A 9 -0.67 15.30 17.37
N PRO A 10 0.47 15.99 17.51
CA PRO A 10 1.05 16.78 16.42
C PRO A 10 1.28 16.00 15.12
N TYR A 11 1.57 14.71 15.19
CA TYR A 11 1.71 13.82 14.02
C TYR A 11 0.45 13.73 13.16
N LEU A 12 -0.73 14.02 13.71
CA LEU A 12 -1.99 14.00 12.97
C LEU A 12 -2.03 15.03 11.84
N TRP A 13 -1.30 16.15 11.95
CA TRP A 13 -1.25 17.11 10.84
C TRP A 13 -0.73 16.49 9.55
N VAL A 14 0.32 15.67 9.66
CA VAL A 14 0.89 14.98 8.49
C VAL A 14 -0.11 14.00 7.89
N THR A 15 -0.76 13.19 8.72
CA THR A 15 -1.75 12.21 8.26
C THR A 15 -3.01 12.87 7.70
N ILE A 16 -3.46 13.98 8.27
CA ILE A 16 -4.60 14.76 7.76
C ILE A 16 -4.29 15.33 6.36
N VAL A 17 -3.13 15.98 6.20
CA VAL A 17 -2.73 16.56 4.92
C VAL A 17 -2.60 15.46 3.85
N LEU A 18 -1.94 14.35 4.17
CA LEU A 18 -1.78 13.24 3.24
C LEU A 18 -3.12 12.55 2.91
N SER A 19 -4.02 12.42 3.88
CA SER A 19 -5.37 11.89 3.65
C SER A 19 -6.16 12.78 2.68
N ALA A 20 -6.07 14.11 2.84
CA ALA A 20 -6.70 15.06 1.93
C ALA A 20 -6.12 14.96 0.52
N ILE A 21 -4.79 14.82 0.39
CA ILE A 21 -4.12 14.62 -0.91
C ILE A 21 -4.61 13.32 -1.55
N ILE A 22 -4.60 12.19 -0.82
CA ILE A 22 -5.05 10.90 -1.36
C ILE A 22 -6.52 10.99 -1.78
N MET A 23 -7.37 11.61 -0.99
CA MET A 23 -8.79 11.80 -1.33
C MET A 23 -8.97 12.62 -2.62
N PHE A 24 -8.19 13.68 -2.80
CA PHE A 24 -8.15 14.43 -4.06
C PHE A 24 -7.72 13.55 -5.24
N LEU A 25 -6.63 12.77 -5.06
CA LEU A 25 -6.15 11.84 -6.09
C LEU A 25 -7.22 10.79 -6.43
N MET A 26 -7.90 10.24 -5.42
CA MET A 26 -8.99 9.28 -5.62
C MET A 26 -10.12 9.87 -6.46
N ALA A 27 -10.57 11.08 -6.14
CA ALA A 27 -11.62 11.76 -6.88
C ALA A 27 -11.22 12.00 -8.35
N TYR A 28 -9.99 12.44 -8.58
CA TYR A 28 -9.46 12.65 -9.92
C TYR A 28 -9.34 11.34 -10.71
N VAL A 29 -8.75 10.31 -10.11
CA VAL A 29 -8.57 8.99 -10.74
C VAL A 29 -9.92 8.33 -10.99
N PHE A 30 -10.88 8.48 -10.08
CA PHE A 30 -12.25 7.95 -10.26
C PHE A 30 -12.92 8.54 -11.50
N LYS A 31 -12.81 9.85 -11.72
CA LYS A 31 -13.33 10.53 -12.92
C LYS A 31 -12.65 10.01 -14.19
N ASN A 32 -11.38 9.64 -14.11
CA ASN A 32 -10.53 9.21 -15.22
C ASN A 32 -10.22 7.70 -15.18
N ARG A 33 -11.01 6.88 -14.50
CA ARG A 33 -10.72 5.44 -14.22
C ARG A 33 -10.61 4.53 -15.45
N ASN A 34 -11.07 5.01 -16.61
CA ASN A 34 -10.97 4.26 -17.87
C ASN A 34 -9.57 4.27 -18.48
N ILE A 35 -8.70 5.11 -17.96
CA ILE A 35 -7.27 5.13 -18.29
C ILE A 35 -6.65 3.76 -17.95
N LEU A 36 -5.67 3.31 -18.74
CA LEU A 36 -4.98 2.03 -18.55
C LEU A 36 -4.41 1.95 -17.12
N GLY A 37 -4.76 0.94 -16.34
CA GLY A 37 -4.35 0.82 -14.93
C GLY A 37 -5.08 1.71 -13.93
N GLY A 38 -5.88 2.71 -14.37
CA GLY A 38 -6.56 3.66 -13.50
C GLY A 38 -7.47 3.00 -12.45
N ARG A 39 -8.17 1.92 -12.81
CA ARG A 39 -9.01 1.17 -11.85
C ARG A 39 -8.19 0.51 -10.75
N TYR A 40 -7.06 -0.10 -11.09
CA TYR A 40 -6.18 -0.74 -10.10
C TYR A 40 -5.48 0.30 -9.22
N PHE A 41 -5.08 1.43 -9.83
CA PHE A 41 -4.52 2.54 -9.06
C PHE A 41 -5.55 3.15 -8.09
N LEU A 42 -6.81 3.27 -8.51
CA LEU A 42 -7.89 3.71 -7.61
C LEU A 42 -8.04 2.76 -6.40
N VAL A 43 -8.02 1.46 -6.63
CA VAL A 43 -8.07 0.46 -5.54
C VAL A 43 -6.87 0.61 -4.61
N THR A 44 -5.67 0.81 -5.17
CA THR A 44 -4.46 1.09 -4.37
C THR A 44 -4.60 2.35 -3.52
N LEU A 45 -5.17 3.44 -4.07
CA LEU A 45 -5.42 4.68 -3.33
C LEU A 45 -6.47 4.50 -2.23
N VAL A 46 -7.51 3.70 -2.46
CA VAL A 46 -8.51 3.37 -1.42
C VAL A 46 -7.85 2.67 -0.24
N PHE A 47 -7.00 1.68 -0.50
CA PHE A 47 -6.26 1.02 0.58
C PHE A 47 -5.27 1.96 1.27
N ALA A 48 -4.58 2.83 0.53
CA ALA A 48 -3.70 3.83 1.11
C ALA A 48 -4.45 4.81 2.03
N PHE A 49 -5.64 5.23 1.62
CA PHE A 49 -6.51 6.08 2.42
C PHE A 49 -6.95 5.38 3.72
N ILE A 50 -7.42 4.14 3.63
CA ILE A 50 -7.80 3.33 4.80
C ILE A 50 -6.60 3.22 5.76
N TRP A 51 -5.39 2.97 5.23
CA TRP A 51 -4.21 2.80 6.06
C TRP A 51 -3.85 4.06 6.84
N ILE A 52 -3.75 5.20 6.16
CA ILE A 52 -3.33 6.45 6.80
C ILE A 52 -4.38 6.96 7.79
N VAL A 53 -5.68 6.78 7.50
CA VAL A 53 -6.77 7.14 8.40
C VAL A 53 -6.78 6.21 9.63
N ALA A 54 -6.66 4.89 9.44
CA ALA A 54 -6.61 3.94 10.55
C ALA A 54 -5.37 4.18 11.44
N GLN A 55 -4.22 4.52 10.87
CA GLN A 55 -3.03 4.91 11.63
C GLN A 55 -3.27 6.20 12.43
N ALA A 56 -3.90 7.21 11.84
CA ALA A 56 -4.23 8.45 12.54
C ALA A 56 -5.15 8.20 13.74
N LEU A 57 -6.16 7.35 13.56
CA LEU A 57 -7.10 6.99 14.62
C LEU A 57 -6.46 6.11 15.70
N GLU A 58 -5.56 5.20 15.33
CA GLU A 58 -4.75 4.46 16.30
C GLU A 58 -3.88 5.39 17.14
N MET A 59 -3.18 6.35 16.51
CA MET A 59 -2.32 7.28 17.25
C MET A 59 -3.12 8.18 18.20
N SER A 60 -4.32 8.60 17.82
CA SER A 60 -5.16 9.50 18.61
C SER A 60 -5.95 8.80 19.72
N ALA A 61 -6.23 7.51 19.61
CA ALA A 61 -6.92 6.73 20.65
C ALA A 61 -6.06 6.64 21.93
N GLN A 62 -6.70 6.64 23.09
CA GLN A 62 -6.01 6.55 24.40
C GLN A 62 -6.07 5.14 25.00
N GLU A 63 -7.12 4.39 24.71
CA GLU A 63 -7.33 3.05 25.24
C GLU A 63 -6.67 2.00 24.34
N LEU A 64 -6.03 1.00 24.96
CA LEU A 64 -5.33 -0.06 24.25
C LEU A 64 -6.27 -0.85 23.33
N GLU A 65 -7.47 -1.18 23.79
CA GLU A 65 -8.47 -1.92 23.00
C GLU A 65 -8.85 -1.18 21.72
N VAL A 66 -9.10 0.13 21.84
CA VAL A 66 -9.44 0.98 20.69
C VAL A 66 -8.26 1.07 19.70
N LYS A 67 -7.03 1.18 20.22
CA LYS A 67 -5.82 1.14 19.39
C LYS A 67 -5.70 -0.17 18.62
N LEU A 68 -5.98 -1.31 19.29
CA LEU A 68 -5.90 -2.63 18.67
C LEU A 68 -6.94 -2.81 17.55
N VAL A 69 -8.14 -2.25 17.70
CA VAL A 69 -9.14 -2.23 16.62
C VAL A 69 -8.59 -1.54 15.40
N TRP A 70 -8.03 -0.34 15.55
CA TRP A 70 -7.45 0.40 14.41
C TRP A 70 -6.21 -0.29 13.84
N ALA A 71 -5.37 -0.88 14.69
CA ALA A 71 -4.24 -1.68 14.28
C ALA A 71 -4.65 -2.94 13.50
N ASN A 72 -5.77 -3.58 13.83
CA ASN A 72 -6.32 -4.69 13.05
C ASN A 72 -6.83 -4.23 11.68
N ILE A 73 -7.54 -3.09 11.62
CA ILE A 73 -8.01 -2.51 10.36
C ILE A 73 -6.84 -2.22 9.41
N GLN A 74 -5.68 -1.79 9.91
CA GLN A 74 -4.50 -1.53 9.09
C GLN A 74 -3.97 -2.78 8.36
N TYR A 75 -4.22 -4.00 8.85
CA TYR A 75 -3.78 -5.20 8.13
C TYR A 75 -4.51 -5.41 6.80
N ILE A 76 -5.72 -4.85 6.64
CA ILE A 76 -6.42 -4.88 5.35
C ILE A 76 -5.57 -4.20 4.26
N PRO A 77 -5.23 -2.91 4.38
CA PRO A 77 -4.40 -2.26 3.38
C PRO A 77 -2.97 -2.81 3.32
N ILE A 78 -2.34 -3.18 4.45
CA ILE A 78 -0.97 -3.72 4.48
C ILE A 78 -0.82 -4.90 3.52
N LEU A 79 -1.78 -5.81 3.49
CA LEU A 79 -1.75 -7.01 2.65
C LEU A 79 -2.31 -6.77 1.24
N CYS A 80 -3.30 -5.90 1.09
CA CYS A 80 -4.00 -5.70 -0.18
C CYS A 80 -3.33 -4.68 -1.11
N ILE A 81 -2.57 -3.72 -0.57
CA ILE A 81 -1.85 -2.71 -1.37
C ILE A 81 -0.86 -3.37 -2.33
N THR A 82 -0.04 -4.29 -1.83
CA THR A 82 0.97 -4.98 -2.65
C THR A 82 0.32 -5.78 -3.77
N CYS A 83 -0.80 -6.46 -3.49
CA CYS A 83 -1.58 -7.19 -4.49
C CYS A 83 -2.17 -6.26 -5.56
N SER A 84 -2.80 -5.15 -5.15
CA SER A 84 -3.38 -4.19 -6.08
C SER A 84 -2.31 -3.49 -6.93
N TYR A 85 -1.14 -3.22 -6.35
CA TYR A 85 0.00 -2.65 -7.07
C TYR A 85 0.58 -3.63 -8.09
N LEU A 86 0.66 -4.92 -7.79
CA LEU A 86 1.04 -5.96 -8.75
C LEU A 86 0.05 -6.01 -9.92
N LEU A 87 -1.26 -6.00 -9.65
CA LEU A 87 -2.29 -5.99 -10.71
C LEU A 87 -2.18 -4.73 -11.58
N MET A 88 -1.93 -3.58 -10.97
CA MET A 88 -1.65 -2.33 -11.69
C MET A 88 -0.44 -2.48 -12.60
N SER A 89 0.67 -3.01 -12.10
CA SER A 89 1.92 -3.21 -12.85
C SER A 89 1.74 -4.20 -14.00
N LEU A 90 1.02 -5.31 -13.80
CA LEU A 90 0.66 -6.25 -14.86
C LEU A 90 -0.19 -5.59 -15.95
N ARG A 91 -1.08 -4.67 -15.58
CA ARG A 91 -1.89 -3.93 -16.53
C ARG A 91 -1.05 -2.95 -17.35
N PHE A 92 -0.15 -2.23 -16.73
CA PHE A 92 0.74 -1.28 -17.40
C PHE A 92 1.71 -1.95 -18.36
N THR A 93 2.20 -3.12 -18.02
CA THR A 93 3.13 -3.87 -18.86
C THR A 93 2.46 -4.67 -19.96
N GLY A 94 1.10 -4.77 -19.91
CA GLY A 94 0.34 -5.59 -20.87
C GLY A 94 0.53 -7.09 -20.66
N ASN A 95 0.89 -7.51 -19.45
CA ASN A 95 1.18 -8.90 -19.14
C ASN A 95 -0.07 -9.78 -19.23
N SER A 96 0.05 -10.93 -19.90
CA SER A 96 -1.06 -11.87 -20.12
C SER A 96 -1.58 -12.55 -18.85
N LEU A 97 -0.81 -12.58 -17.78
CA LEU A 97 -1.23 -13.13 -16.48
C LEU A 97 -2.51 -12.46 -15.97
N LEU A 98 -2.72 -11.18 -16.26
CA LEU A 98 -3.94 -10.46 -15.85
C LEU A 98 -5.22 -11.07 -16.44
N LYS A 99 -5.13 -11.81 -17.54
CA LYS A 99 -6.27 -12.51 -18.15
C LYS A 99 -6.65 -13.81 -17.44
N LYS A 100 -5.78 -14.31 -16.56
CA LYS A 100 -5.99 -15.56 -15.82
C LYS A 100 -6.92 -15.33 -14.63
N LYS A 101 -8.11 -15.93 -14.65
CA LYS A 101 -9.13 -15.77 -13.58
C LYS A 101 -8.65 -16.24 -12.19
N TRP A 102 -7.74 -17.22 -12.12
CA TRP A 102 -7.18 -17.74 -10.88
C TRP A 102 -6.26 -16.75 -10.15
N LEU A 103 -5.76 -15.73 -10.88
CA LEU A 103 -4.82 -14.75 -10.30
C LEU A 103 -5.44 -13.98 -9.11
N TYR A 104 -6.69 -13.58 -9.24
CA TYR A 104 -7.38 -12.81 -8.21
C TYR A 104 -7.55 -13.59 -6.90
N PRO A 105 -8.12 -14.80 -6.87
CA PRO A 105 -8.18 -15.58 -5.64
C PRO A 105 -6.78 -15.92 -5.11
N ALA A 106 -5.80 -16.22 -5.96
CA ALA A 106 -4.42 -16.47 -5.51
C ALA A 106 -3.79 -15.29 -4.78
N LEU A 107 -4.11 -14.06 -5.16
CA LEU A 107 -3.60 -12.85 -4.53
C LEU A 107 -4.37 -12.47 -3.26
N PHE A 108 -5.69 -12.67 -3.21
CA PHE A 108 -6.51 -12.12 -2.13
C PHE A 108 -6.99 -13.15 -1.10
N LEU A 109 -6.88 -14.45 -1.36
CA LEU A 109 -7.29 -15.48 -0.39
C LEU A 109 -6.50 -15.39 0.91
N PHE A 110 -5.17 -15.27 0.84
CA PHE A 110 -4.32 -15.12 2.01
C PHE A 110 -4.59 -13.82 2.79
N PRO A 111 -4.64 -12.61 2.16
CA PRO A 111 -5.07 -11.39 2.83
C PRO A 111 -6.41 -11.51 3.56
N VAL A 112 -7.40 -12.10 2.92
CA VAL A 112 -8.74 -12.27 3.50
C VAL A 112 -8.69 -13.21 4.70
N ALA A 113 -8.03 -14.36 4.57
CA ALA A 113 -7.89 -15.33 5.66
C ALA A 113 -7.19 -14.71 6.88
N VAL A 114 -6.08 -14.01 6.67
CA VAL A 114 -5.35 -13.31 7.74
C VAL A 114 -6.22 -12.26 8.43
N ASN A 115 -6.93 -11.44 7.65
CA ASN A 115 -7.79 -10.41 8.24
C ASN A 115 -8.93 -11.02 9.07
N ILE A 116 -9.49 -12.16 8.68
CA ILE A 116 -10.47 -12.89 9.51
C ILE A 116 -9.82 -13.38 10.81
N MET A 117 -8.63 -14.01 10.71
CA MET A 117 -7.92 -14.56 11.87
C MET A 117 -7.55 -13.50 12.91
N LEU A 118 -7.23 -12.27 12.49
CA LEU A 118 -6.87 -11.17 13.39
C LEU A 118 -8.01 -10.73 14.34
N TRP A 119 -9.27 -11.04 14.00
CA TRP A 119 -10.44 -10.72 14.83
C TRP A 119 -10.87 -11.87 15.74
N ILE A 120 -10.12 -12.98 15.76
CA ILE A 120 -10.37 -14.13 16.63
C ILE A 120 -9.36 -14.05 17.78
N ASP A 121 -9.84 -13.76 18.99
CA ASP A 121 -8.99 -13.51 20.16
C ASP A 121 -8.08 -14.71 20.50
N GLU A 122 -8.60 -15.94 20.34
CA GLU A 122 -7.86 -17.18 20.65
C GLU A 122 -6.62 -17.41 19.79
N ILE A 123 -6.53 -16.76 18.63
CA ILE A 123 -5.41 -16.94 17.70
C ILE A 123 -4.68 -15.63 17.38
N SER A 124 -5.15 -14.50 17.92
CA SER A 124 -4.54 -13.18 17.69
C SER A 124 -3.09 -13.11 18.17
N TYR A 125 -2.70 -13.89 19.19
CA TYR A 125 -1.33 -14.02 19.69
C TYR A 125 -0.34 -14.55 18.65
N LEU A 126 -0.82 -15.20 17.58
CA LEU A 126 0.02 -15.64 16.48
C LEU A 126 0.61 -14.46 15.71
N PHE A 127 -0.05 -13.31 15.74
CA PHE A 127 0.36 -12.11 15.02
C PHE A 127 1.10 -11.12 15.90
N ARG A 128 0.68 -10.99 17.17
CA ARG A 128 1.23 -10.03 18.14
C ARG A 128 1.23 -10.63 19.54
N GLN A 129 2.33 -10.46 20.26
CA GLN A 129 2.54 -10.92 21.63
C GLN A 129 2.97 -9.75 22.51
N ASN A 130 2.92 -9.93 23.83
CA ASN A 130 3.37 -8.97 24.83
C ASN A 130 2.80 -7.55 24.62
N ILE A 131 1.50 -7.49 24.26
CA ILE A 131 0.84 -6.24 23.90
C ILE A 131 0.67 -5.38 25.16
N SER A 132 1.15 -4.15 25.12
CA SER A 132 1.00 -3.16 26.19
C SER A 132 0.92 -1.74 25.65
N LEU A 133 0.47 -0.81 26.47
CA LEU A 133 0.44 0.59 26.15
C LEU A 133 1.77 1.24 26.54
N ASP A 134 2.53 1.72 25.57
CA ASP A 134 3.73 2.52 25.81
C ASP A 134 3.37 4.01 25.90
N THR A 135 3.52 4.57 27.09
CA THR A 135 3.27 5.99 27.41
C THR A 135 4.55 6.81 27.58
N SER A 136 5.71 6.26 27.28
CA SER A 136 7.01 6.91 27.51
C SER A 136 7.29 8.13 26.60
N GLY A 137 6.53 8.30 25.49
CA GLY A 137 6.72 9.42 24.56
C GLY A 137 5.64 10.51 24.67
N SER A 138 5.60 11.38 23.68
CA SER A 138 4.64 12.51 23.60
C SER A 138 3.18 12.06 23.41
N PHE A 139 2.96 10.82 23.02
CA PHE A 139 1.64 10.17 22.92
C PHE A 139 1.79 8.66 23.13
N SER A 140 0.69 8.01 23.50
CA SER A 140 0.66 6.57 23.75
C SER A 140 0.71 5.78 22.42
N THR A 141 1.52 4.71 22.39
CA THR A 141 1.64 3.79 21.25
C THR A 141 1.47 2.35 21.72
N ILE A 142 1.19 1.43 20.80
CA ILE A 142 1.18 0.01 21.09
C ILE A 142 2.62 -0.51 21.12
N SER A 143 3.06 -0.98 22.29
CA SER A 143 4.25 -1.82 22.39
C SER A 143 3.85 -3.27 22.18
N LYS A 144 4.55 -3.98 21.33
CA LYS A 144 4.25 -5.38 20.98
C LYS A 144 5.48 -6.08 20.44
N ASP A 145 5.52 -7.39 20.62
CA ASP A 145 6.40 -8.29 19.89
C ASP A 145 5.67 -8.90 18.70
N PHE A 146 6.40 -9.20 17.64
CA PHE A 146 5.84 -9.91 16.50
C PHE A 146 5.63 -11.39 16.84
N GLY A 147 4.42 -11.89 16.63
CA GLY A 147 4.07 -13.27 16.86
C GLY A 147 4.68 -14.23 15.80
N PRO A 148 4.59 -15.56 16.03
CA PRO A 148 5.22 -16.57 15.17
C PRO A 148 4.66 -16.63 13.75
N PHE A 149 3.46 -16.09 13.50
CA PHE A 149 2.87 -16.02 12.16
C PHE A 149 3.28 -14.77 11.38
N PHE A 150 3.84 -13.75 12.05
CA PHE A 150 4.25 -12.50 11.40
C PHE A 150 5.28 -12.68 10.27
N PRO A 151 6.29 -13.57 10.36
CA PRO A 151 7.20 -13.81 9.24
C PRO A 151 6.51 -14.27 7.95
N PHE A 152 5.41 -15.02 8.06
CA PHE A 152 4.62 -15.44 6.88
C PHE A 152 3.90 -14.26 6.22
N LEU A 153 3.42 -13.29 7.03
CA LEU A 153 2.85 -12.05 6.50
C LEU A 153 3.90 -11.23 5.76
N ALA A 154 5.06 -11.05 6.39
CA ALA A 154 6.17 -10.34 5.78
C ALA A 154 6.62 -11.04 4.49
N ALA A 155 6.81 -12.35 4.52
CA ALA A 155 7.20 -13.15 3.36
C ALA A 155 6.19 -13.00 2.21
N PHE A 156 4.89 -13.08 2.48
CA PHE A 156 3.86 -12.88 1.47
C PHE A 156 4.00 -11.50 0.80
N ASN A 157 4.08 -10.42 1.59
CA ASN A 157 4.22 -9.07 1.05
C ASN A 157 5.50 -8.92 0.22
N TYR A 158 6.64 -9.37 0.72
CA TYR A 158 7.90 -9.27 0.00
C TYR A 158 7.92 -10.11 -1.28
N ILE A 159 7.30 -11.30 -1.30
CA ILE A 159 7.14 -12.11 -2.51
C ILE A 159 6.33 -11.34 -3.56
N ILE A 160 5.20 -10.74 -3.20
CA ILE A 160 4.39 -9.94 -4.12
C ILE A 160 5.16 -8.71 -4.64
N VAL A 161 5.94 -8.05 -3.79
CA VAL A 161 6.81 -6.94 -4.18
C VAL A 161 7.90 -7.41 -5.16
N ILE A 162 8.55 -8.53 -4.89
CA ILE A 162 9.58 -9.10 -5.78
C ILE A 162 8.96 -9.45 -7.14
N LEU A 163 7.79 -10.07 -7.16
CA LEU A 163 7.06 -10.33 -8.41
C LEU A 163 6.75 -9.05 -9.17
N THR A 164 6.34 -8.00 -8.47
CA THR A 164 6.11 -6.67 -9.06
C THR A 164 7.38 -6.10 -9.67
N CYS A 165 8.49 -6.16 -8.94
CA CYS A 165 9.80 -5.72 -9.46
C CYS A 165 10.23 -6.50 -10.69
N ILE A 166 10.05 -7.84 -10.69
CA ILE A 166 10.38 -8.69 -11.85
C ILE A 166 9.54 -8.29 -13.07
N VAL A 167 8.25 -8.07 -12.90
CA VAL A 167 7.34 -7.64 -13.98
C VAL A 167 7.78 -6.30 -14.56
N LEU A 168 8.08 -5.31 -13.70
CA LEU A 168 8.52 -3.98 -14.14
C LEU A 168 9.91 -4.02 -14.78
N LEU A 169 10.88 -4.74 -14.21
CA LEU A 169 12.24 -4.85 -14.75
C LEU A 169 12.27 -5.54 -16.12
N LYS A 170 11.49 -6.62 -16.31
CA LYS A 170 11.35 -7.25 -17.63
C LYS A 170 10.77 -6.25 -18.64
N ALA A 171 9.72 -5.55 -18.28
CA ALA A 171 9.10 -4.56 -19.17
C ALA A 171 10.04 -3.38 -19.50
N ILE A 172 10.91 -2.96 -18.56
CA ILE A 172 11.93 -1.94 -18.82
C ILE A 172 12.91 -2.39 -19.90
N LYS A 173 13.31 -3.66 -19.91
CA LYS A 173 14.22 -4.21 -20.93
C LYS A 173 13.59 -4.28 -22.31
N ASP A 174 12.29 -4.59 -22.37
CA ASP A 174 11.57 -4.91 -23.62
C ASP A 174 10.89 -3.70 -24.26
N LYS A 175 10.84 -2.51 -23.60
CA LYS A 175 10.11 -1.34 -24.08
C LYS A 175 11.02 -0.23 -24.65
N ILE A 176 10.44 0.61 -25.49
CA ILE A 176 11.10 1.80 -26.07
C ILE A 176 11.44 2.80 -24.94
N SER A 177 12.55 3.52 -25.08
CA SER A 177 13.15 4.43 -24.08
C SER A 177 12.17 5.34 -23.34
N ILE A 178 11.18 5.90 -24.02
CA ILE A 178 10.16 6.79 -23.41
C ILE A 178 9.35 6.08 -22.31
N TYR A 179 9.01 4.79 -22.52
CA TYR A 179 8.26 3.99 -21.54
C TYR A 179 9.14 3.47 -20.40
N GLN A 180 10.45 3.32 -20.64
CA GLN A 180 11.38 2.86 -19.61
C GLN A 180 11.43 3.81 -18.41
N ASN A 181 11.46 5.13 -18.64
CA ASN A 181 11.51 6.11 -17.56
C ASN A 181 10.25 6.06 -16.68
N GLN A 182 9.10 5.81 -17.30
CA GLN A 182 7.83 5.66 -16.58
C GLN A 182 7.81 4.39 -15.72
N LEU A 183 8.30 3.27 -16.25
CA LEU A 183 8.42 2.02 -15.53
C LEU A 183 9.46 2.09 -14.40
N LYS A 184 10.57 2.82 -14.61
CA LYS A 184 11.57 3.11 -13.57
C LYS A 184 10.95 3.93 -12.42
N LEU A 185 10.11 4.92 -12.72
CA LEU A 185 9.44 5.71 -11.69
C LEU A 185 8.44 4.86 -10.89
N LEU A 186 7.71 3.95 -11.54
CA LEU A 186 6.87 2.97 -10.84
C LEU A 186 7.70 2.04 -9.95
N LEU A 187 8.86 1.60 -10.41
CA LEU A 187 9.77 0.77 -9.62
C LEU A 187 10.29 1.53 -8.39
N LEU A 188 10.67 2.79 -8.55
CA LEU A 188 11.10 3.64 -7.44
C LEU A 188 9.96 3.89 -6.45
N ALA A 189 8.74 4.12 -6.95
CA ALA A 189 7.57 4.37 -6.11
C ALA A 189 7.20 3.17 -5.21
N VAL A 190 7.54 1.94 -5.59
CA VAL A 190 7.39 0.78 -4.71
C VAL A 190 8.61 0.57 -3.81
N ALA A 191 9.80 0.96 -4.24
CA ALA A 191 11.02 0.75 -3.47
C ALA A 191 11.04 1.57 -2.17
N PHE A 192 10.62 2.83 -2.20
CA PHE A 192 10.64 3.69 -1.01
C PHE A 192 9.79 3.17 0.15
N PRO A 193 8.49 2.82 -0.02
CA PRO A 193 7.70 2.23 1.05
C PRO A 193 8.27 0.91 1.57
N VAL A 194 8.84 0.09 0.67
CA VAL A 194 9.44 -1.20 1.04
C VAL A 194 10.68 -1.00 1.92
N ILE A 195 11.54 -0.03 1.59
CA ILE A 195 12.70 0.32 2.40
C ILE A 195 12.26 0.83 3.77
N ALA A 196 11.27 1.74 3.82
CA ALA A 196 10.72 2.26 5.07
C ALA A 196 10.15 1.13 5.94
N ASN A 197 9.38 0.21 5.36
CA ASN A 197 8.83 -0.95 6.05
C ASN A 197 9.92 -1.90 6.55
N PHE A 198 10.95 -2.16 5.74
CA PHE A 198 12.07 -3.01 6.14
C PHE A 198 12.81 -2.43 7.34
N ILE A 199 13.11 -1.13 7.34
CA ILE A 199 13.76 -0.43 8.46
C ILE A 199 12.91 -0.54 9.73
N TYR A 200 11.58 -0.37 9.59
CA TYR A 200 10.65 -0.46 10.72
C TYR A 200 10.57 -1.88 11.30
N ILE A 201 10.38 -2.91 10.46
CA ILE A 201 10.24 -4.31 10.91
C ILE A 201 11.52 -4.85 11.53
N THR A 202 12.69 -4.47 10.99
CA THR A 202 14.00 -4.94 11.48
C THR A 202 14.51 -4.16 12.69
N HIS A 203 13.81 -3.10 13.10
CA HIS A 203 14.21 -2.21 14.19
C HIS A 203 15.64 -1.62 14.03
N ILE A 204 16.18 -1.54 12.80
CA ILE A 204 17.47 -0.89 12.51
C ILE A 204 17.47 0.55 13.05
N ILE A 205 16.34 1.23 12.90
CA ILE A 205 16.09 2.51 13.55
C ILE A 205 14.87 2.30 14.47
N PRO A 206 15.03 2.54 15.79
CA PRO A 206 13.91 2.38 16.71
C PRO A 206 12.85 3.46 16.44
N MET A 207 11.74 3.05 15.85
CA MET A 207 10.60 3.92 15.52
C MET A 207 9.38 3.47 16.31
N ARG A 208 8.70 4.40 16.96
CA ARG A 208 7.48 4.14 17.73
C ARG A 208 6.24 3.97 16.84
N VAL A 209 6.29 4.51 15.63
CA VAL A 209 5.18 4.49 14.66
C VAL A 209 5.72 4.02 13.31
N ASP A 210 4.94 3.19 12.62
CA ASP A 210 5.28 2.74 11.27
C ASP A 210 5.27 3.93 10.27
N PRO A 211 6.38 4.28 9.62
CA PRO A 211 6.44 5.36 8.64
C PRO A 211 5.87 4.96 7.28
N THR A 212 5.61 3.67 7.05
CA THR A 212 5.26 3.12 5.73
C THR A 212 4.02 3.77 5.11
N PRO A 213 2.90 4.04 5.83
CA PRO A 213 1.72 4.68 5.25
C PRO A 213 2.00 6.10 4.74
N ILE A 214 2.86 6.84 5.45
CA ILE A 214 3.27 8.21 5.06
C ILE A 214 4.08 8.15 3.76
N VAL A 215 5.12 7.29 3.73
CA VAL A 215 6.00 7.13 2.58
C VAL A 215 5.22 6.61 1.36
N PHE A 216 4.27 5.67 1.58
CA PHE A 216 3.41 5.16 0.52
C PHE A 216 2.46 6.24 -0.03
N SER A 217 1.93 7.11 0.84
CA SER A 217 1.08 8.22 0.43
C SER A 217 1.84 9.21 -0.46
N LEU A 218 3.09 9.54 -0.12
CA LEU A 218 3.97 10.36 -0.96
C LEU A 218 4.30 9.67 -2.29
N SER A 219 4.59 8.37 -2.26
CA SER A 219 4.83 7.57 -3.46
C SER A 219 3.61 7.55 -4.39
N SER A 220 2.38 7.57 -3.82
CA SER A 220 1.14 7.61 -4.60
C SER A 220 1.00 8.92 -5.41
N VAL A 221 1.54 10.04 -4.91
CA VAL A 221 1.61 11.30 -5.68
C VAL A 221 2.54 11.15 -6.87
N ALA A 222 3.69 10.51 -6.69
CA ALA A 222 4.63 10.26 -7.78
C ALA A 222 4.03 9.31 -8.85
N ILE A 223 3.31 8.28 -8.42
CA ILE A 223 2.57 7.37 -9.32
C ILE A 223 1.52 8.14 -10.10
N PHE A 224 0.73 8.97 -9.42
CA PHE A 224 -0.29 9.80 -10.05
C PHE A 224 0.33 10.71 -11.12
N TYR A 225 1.38 11.44 -10.76
CA TYR A 225 2.10 12.29 -11.71
C TYR A 225 2.57 11.50 -12.94
N ASN A 226 3.16 10.33 -12.73
CA ASN A 226 3.61 9.45 -13.78
C ASN A 226 2.47 9.04 -14.73
N ILE A 227 1.33 8.61 -14.15
CA ILE A 227 0.18 8.14 -14.92
C ILE A 227 -0.44 9.27 -15.75
N PHE A 228 -0.60 10.45 -15.19
CA PHE A 228 -1.39 11.52 -15.80
C PHE A 228 -0.57 12.56 -16.57
N HIS A 229 0.66 12.83 -16.16
CA HIS A 229 1.51 13.81 -16.83
C HIS A 229 2.17 13.22 -18.09
N PHE A 230 2.73 12.03 -18.00
CA PHE A 230 3.39 11.41 -19.16
C PHE A 230 2.40 10.77 -20.15
N LYS A 231 1.08 10.94 -19.93
CA LYS A 231 0.05 10.34 -20.80
C LYS A 231 0.40 8.90 -21.16
N LEU A 232 0.74 8.08 -20.17
CA LEU A 232 1.10 6.66 -20.30
C LEU A 232 0.15 5.87 -21.23
N PHE A 233 -0.89 6.52 -21.71
CA PHE A 233 -2.06 5.92 -22.30
C PHE A 233 -2.37 6.33 -23.73
N ASN A 234 -1.61 7.24 -24.32
CA ASN A 234 -1.74 7.56 -25.74
C ASN A 234 -0.82 6.66 -26.58
N VAL A 235 -0.97 5.34 -26.46
CA VAL A 235 -0.28 4.35 -27.34
C VAL A 235 -0.91 4.29 -28.73
N ILE A 236 -2.11 4.85 -28.90
CA ILE A 236 -2.89 4.80 -30.14
C ILE A 236 -2.27 5.55 -31.33
N PRO A 237 -1.52 6.68 -31.17
CA PRO A 237 -0.94 7.34 -32.32
C PRO A 237 0.22 6.60 -33.00
N ILE A 238 1.03 5.85 -32.22
CA ILE A 238 2.26 5.21 -32.75
C ILE A 238 1.93 3.94 -33.56
N ALA A 239 0.94 3.16 -33.11
CA ALA A 239 0.48 2.02 -33.89
C ALA A 239 -0.20 2.47 -35.21
N ARG A 240 -0.83 3.65 -35.21
CA ARG A 240 -1.50 4.21 -36.39
C ARG A 240 -0.49 4.78 -37.40
N SER A 241 0.60 5.38 -36.95
CA SER A 241 1.66 5.83 -37.84
C SER A 241 2.44 4.67 -38.46
N MET A 242 2.72 3.59 -37.68
CA MET A 242 3.39 2.38 -38.23
C MET A 242 2.53 1.60 -39.23
N ILE A 243 1.19 1.74 -39.17
CA ILE A 243 0.28 1.10 -40.12
C ILE A 243 0.07 1.95 -41.38
N LEU A 244 0.30 3.27 -41.32
CA LEU A 244 0.14 4.19 -42.43
C LEU A 244 1.42 4.39 -43.24
N ASP A 245 2.59 4.00 -42.71
CA ASP A 245 3.89 4.09 -43.36
C ASP A 245 4.31 2.74 -44.01
N ASN A 246 3.45 1.74 -44.08
CA ASN A 246 3.54 0.51 -44.89
C ASN A 246 2.39 0.44 -45.88
#